data_d299f36633a7020f871e1136bbd4c856
#
_entry.id   d299f36633a7020f871e1136bbd4c856
#
_cell.length_a   1.000
_cell.length_b   1.000
_cell.length_c   1.000
_cell.angle_alpha   90.00
_cell.angle_beta   90.00
_cell.angle_gamma   90.00
#
_symmetry.space_group_name_H-M   'P 1'
#
loop_
_entity.id
_entity.type
_entity.pdbx_description
1 polymer ?
#
loop_
_entity_poly.entity_id
_entity_poly.type
_entity_poly.pdbx_seq_one_letter_code
_entity_poly.pdbx_strand_id
1 'polypeptide(L)'
;MESKSEPTRVKLPRPVRVNVKTPAPVQITVEQILREAKECQEAEIRAPPKQKITDETELADYRNHKRKEFEGQRNKSSLVKYAKWEENQKDFKRARSIWERVLKVEYRDHSMWLKYAEMEMKNEFINHARNVWDRAVTLLPRVDQLWYKYIHMEEMLGNVATVRKIFEKWMAWKPDEQGWLSYIKFELRYNEVERARAIFERFVDCHPRVSPWISYANFEIKNGEAVQARNCYERAVDKLVDDDEAEKLFVAFAEFEDKCKEIERARCIYQFALDHIPKGRAEDLYNKFVVFEKQYGDSEGIEDAIVGKRRFQYEDEVRKNPMNYDAWFDYIRLEESVGNKERIREVYERAIANVPPSEVKHYWQRYIYLWIYYALYEEIDTQDMERTREIYRECLKLIPHQKFSFTKIWLLAAQFEIRQLRLREARLLLGEAIGRAPKDKIFKKYIEMELQLGNIDRCRKLYEKYLEWSPENCNAWSKFIELESSLHETDRARAIIELAVNRAASLDYAA
;
A
#
# COMPACT_ATOMS: atom_id res chain seq x y z
N MET A 1 20.97 32.47 16.88
CA MET A 1 19.56 32.16 16.59
C MET A 1 19.31 30.74 17.04
N GLU A 2 18.48 30.64 18.04
CA GLU A 2 18.30 29.46 18.89
C GLU A 2 17.58 28.32 18.19
N SER A 3 18.19 27.14 18.25
CA SER A 3 17.56 25.89 17.89
C SER A 3 16.69 25.42 19.06
N LYS A 4 15.36 25.42 18.86
CA LYS A 4 14.41 24.82 19.81
C LYS A 4 14.50 23.30 19.72
N SER A 5 15.10 22.69 20.76
CA SER A 5 15.01 21.27 21.02
C SER A 5 13.61 20.92 21.55
N GLU A 6 12.90 20.02 20.87
CA GLU A 6 11.66 19.42 21.38
C GLU A 6 11.93 18.61 22.66
N PRO A 7 11.03 18.67 23.65
CA PRO A 7 11.22 17.94 24.90
C PRO A 7 10.91 16.45 24.68
N THR A 8 11.91 15.63 24.97
CA THR A 8 11.77 14.16 25.04
C THR A 8 10.70 13.79 26.06
N ARG A 9 9.59 13.21 25.58
CA ARG A 9 8.54 12.64 26.45
C ARG A 9 9.12 11.50 27.27
N VAL A 10 9.36 11.76 28.55
CA VAL A 10 9.68 10.74 29.55
C VAL A 10 8.47 9.82 29.68
N LYS A 11 8.64 8.55 29.30
CA LYS A 11 7.62 7.52 29.53
C LYS A 11 7.54 7.25 31.02
N LEU A 12 6.45 7.67 31.65
CA LEU A 12 6.13 7.29 33.02
C LEU A 12 6.09 5.76 33.15
N PRO A 13 6.67 5.18 34.22
CA PRO A 13 6.58 3.75 34.48
C PRO A 13 5.12 3.33 34.62
N ARG A 14 4.75 2.20 34.01
CA ARG A 14 3.40 1.66 34.10
C ARG A 14 3.04 1.42 35.57
N PRO A 15 1.85 1.82 36.02
CA PRO A 15 1.43 1.54 37.39
C PRO A 15 1.42 0.01 37.62
N VAL A 16 2.10 -0.41 38.68
CA VAL A 16 2.10 -1.81 39.10
C VAL A 16 0.65 -2.18 39.47
N ARG A 17 0.05 -3.13 38.75
CA ARG A 17 -1.24 -3.69 39.13
C ARG A 17 -1.08 -4.42 40.45
N VAL A 18 -1.50 -3.83 41.52
CA VAL A 18 -1.63 -4.51 42.81
C VAL A 18 -2.83 -5.47 42.69
N ASN A 19 -2.56 -6.75 42.63
CA ASN A 19 -3.62 -7.75 42.79
C ASN A 19 -4.14 -7.66 44.21
N VAL A 20 -5.40 -7.27 44.36
CA VAL A 20 -6.11 -7.32 45.65
C VAL A 20 -6.19 -8.81 46.07
N LYS A 21 -5.27 -9.21 46.92
CA LYS A 21 -5.35 -10.53 47.55
C LYS A 21 -6.43 -10.46 48.62
N THR A 22 -7.41 -11.32 48.56
CA THR A 22 -8.32 -11.55 49.67
C THR A 22 -7.49 -11.84 50.92
N PRO A 23 -7.78 -11.22 52.08
CA PRO A 23 -7.00 -11.46 53.28
C PRO A 23 -7.04 -12.94 53.63
N ALA A 24 -5.87 -13.51 53.90
CA ALA A 24 -5.78 -14.92 54.34
C ALA A 24 -6.59 -15.10 55.62
N PRO A 25 -7.27 -16.26 55.78
CA PRO A 25 -8.11 -16.52 56.95
C PRO A 25 -7.33 -16.58 58.27
N VAL A 26 -6.03 -16.63 58.24
CA VAL A 26 -5.15 -16.58 59.42
C VAL A 26 -4.22 -15.39 59.25
N GLN A 27 -4.37 -14.38 60.10
CA GLN A 27 -3.46 -13.22 60.15
C GLN A 27 -2.11 -13.68 60.69
N ILE A 28 -1.04 -13.35 59.97
CA ILE A 28 0.35 -13.52 60.43
C ILE A 28 0.52 -12.70 61.70
N THR A 29 0.92 -13.33 62.79
CA THR A 29 1.15 -12.63 64.06
C THR A 29 2.38 -11.71 63.96
N VAL A 30 2.39 -10.63 64.76
CA VAL A 30 3.53 -9.68 64.82
C VAL A 30 4.84 -10.43 65.17
N GLU A 31 4.75 -11.50 65.94
CA GLU A 31 5.91 -12.35 66.27
C GLU A 31 6.45 -13.13 65.07
N GLN A 32 5.59 -13.56 64.16
CA GLN A 32 6.03 -14.19 62.90
C GLN A 32 6.69 -13.22 61.96
N ILE A 33 6.17 -11.98 61.85
CA ILE A 33 6.78 -10.91 61.05
C ILE A 33 8.15 -10.54 61.62
N LEU A 34 8.28 -10.42 62.95
CA LEU A 34 9.56 -10.16 63.61
C LEU A 34 10.55 -11.31 63.47
N ARG A 35 10.10 -12.55 63.43
CA ARG A 35 10.93 -13.70 63.19
C ARG A 35 11.43 -13.77 61.75
N GLU A 36 10.57 -13.53 60.77
CA GLU A 36 10.93 -13.42 59.32
C GLU A 36 11.84 -12.22 59.08
N ALA A 37 11.60 -11.11 59.74
CA ALA A 37 12.49 -9.91 59.64
C ALA A 37 13.87 -10.18 60.24
N LYS A 38 13.95 -10.97 61.34
CA LYS A 38 15.25 -11.41 61.91
C LYS A 38 15.95 -12.42 61.00
N GLU A 39 15.22 -13.37 60.45
CA GLU A 39 15.76 -14.36 59.47
C GLU A 39 16.27 -13.67 58.20
N CYS A 40 15.59 -12.57 57.74
CA CYS A 40 16.05 -11.76 56.63
C CYS A 40 17.27 -10.86 57.02
N GLN A 41 17.46 -10.53 58.30
CA GLN A 41 18.60 -9.76 58.76
C GLN A 41 19.82 -10.65 59.12
N GLU A 42 19.62 -11.98 59.28
CA GLU A 42 20.75 -12.89 59.36
C GLU A 42 21.49 -12.82 58.03
N ALA A 43 22.69 -12.28 58.09
CA ALA A 43 23.56 -12.12 56.96
C ALA A 43 23.59 -13.40 56.13
N GLU A 44 23.35 -13.27 54.79
CA GLU A 44 23.55 -14.39 53.86
C GLU A 44 24.81 -15.14 54.26
N ILE A 45 24.66 -16.44 54.61
CA ILE A 45 25.79 -17.30 54.92
C ILE A 45 26.74 -17.18 53.74
N ARG A 46 27.81 -16.40 53.90
CA ARG A 46 28.83 -16.30 52.87
C ARG A 46 29.31 -17.72 52.61
N ALA A 47 29.13 -18.11 51.34
CA ALA A 47 29.65 -19.41 50.93
C ALA A 47 31.06 -19.55 51.43
N PRO A 48 31.40 -20.69 52.11
CA PRO A 48 32.71 -20.86 52.67
C PRO A 48 33.79 -20.59 51.64
N PRO A 49 34.88 -19.90 52.01
CA PRO A 49 35.93 -19.55 51.05
C PRO A 49 36.36 -20.87 50.35
N LYS A 50 36.43 -20.83 49.01
CA LYS A 50 36.82 -21.98 48.22
C LYS A 50 38.18 -22.52 48.76
N GLN A 51 38.15 -23.64 49.40
CA GLN A 51 39.38 -24.30 49.87
C GLN A 51 40.20 -24.69 48.64
N LYS A 52 41.46 -24.23 48.60
CA LYS A 52 42.44 -24.71 47.66
C LYS A 52 42.96 -26.03 48.15
N ILE A 53 42.72 -27.07 47.40
CA ILE A 53 43.36 -28.36 47.64
C ILE A 53 44.84 -28.20 47.29
N THR A 54 45.71 -28.31 48.28
CA THR A 54 47.15 -28.14 48.12
C THR A 54 47.91 -29.45 47.88
N ASP A 55 47.30 -30.55 48.25
CA ASP A 55 47.90 -31.88 48.06
C ASP A 55 47.54 -32.40 46.63
N GLU A 56 48.59 -32.82 45.87
CA GLU A 56 48.42 -33.36 44.51
C GLU A 56 47.64 -34.66 44.48
N THR A 57 47.73 -35.51 45.51
CA THR A 57 47.02 -36.77 45.59
C THR A 57 45.54 -36.54 45.84
N GLU A 58 45.16 -35.68 46.75
CA GLU A 58 43.77 -35.26 46.99
C GLU A 58 43.14 -34.56 45.77
N LEU A 59 43.94 -33.75 45.08
CA LEU A 59 43.52 -33.10 43.87
C LEU A 59 43.23 -34.12 42.76
N ALA A 60 44.06 -35.12 42.63
CA ALA A 60 43.88 -36.21 41.66
C ALA A 60 42.60 -37.04 41.96
N ASP A 61 42.39 -37.35 43.25
CA ASP A 61 41.19 -38.08 43.68
C ASP A 61 39.90 -37.28 43.48
N TYR A 62 39.93 -35.97 43.81
CA TYR A 62 38.83 -35.07 43.55
C TYR A 62 38.50 -35.01 42.03
N ARG A 63 39.52 -34.89 41.19
CA ARG A 63 39.35 -34.89 39.71
C ARG A 63 38.75 -36.19 39.22
N ASN A 64 39.23 -37.32 39.72
CA ASN A 64 38.73 -38.67 39.39
C ASN A 64 37.28 -38.86 39.85
N HIS A 65 36.93 -38.39 41.03
CA HIS A 65 35.55 -38.44 41.53
C HIS A 65 34.61 -37.58 40.64
N LYS A 66 34.97 -36.34 40.34
CA LYS A 66 34.19 -35.47 39.45
C LYS A 66 34.06 -36.03 38.04
N ARG A 67 35.08 -36.64 37.51
CA ARG A 67 35.03 -37.35 36.21
C ARG A 67 33.99 -38.47 36.20
N LYS A 68 34.01 -39.32 37.24
CA LYS A 68 33.00 -40.41 37.38
C LYS A 68 31.58 -39.86 37.49
N GLU A 69 31.40 -38.77 38.22
CA GLU A 69 30.10 -38.09 38.33
C GLU A 69 29.59 -37.59 36.96
N PHE A 70 30.43 -36.92 36.16
CA PHE A 70 30.08 -36.47 34.83
C PHE A 70 29.89 -37.63 33.83
N GLU A 71 30.67 -38.68 33.90
CA GLU A 71 30.54 -39.84 33.01
C GLU A 71 29.26 -40.64 33.29
N GLY A 72 28.73 -40.61 34.51
CA GLY A 72 27.42 -41.15 34.84
C GLY A 72 26.24 -40.40 34.20
N GLN A 73 26.44 -39.14 33.85
CA GLN A 73 25.41 -38.28 33.27
C GLN A 73 25.57 -38.20 31.74
N ARG A 74 24.71 -38.87 30.99
CA ARG A 74 24.79 -38.90 29.50
C ARG A 74 24.05 -37.78 28.78
N ASN A 75 23.54 -36.77 29.50
CA ASN A 75 22.78 -35.68 28.92
C ASN A 75 23.69 -34.63 28.23
N LYS A 76 23.21 -34.05 27.13
CA LYS A 76 23.88 -32.97 26.35
C LYS A 76 24.43 -31.85 27.25
N SER A 77 23.59 -31.32 28.14
CA SER A 77 23.95 -30.22 29.02
C SER A 77 25.09 -30.64 29.98
N SER A 78 25.10 -31.87 30.45
CA SER A 78 26.13 -32.40 31.32
C SER A 78 27.46 -32.58 30.59
N LEU A 79 27.46 -33.12 29.38
CA LEU A 79 28.65 -33.26 28.56
C LEU A 79 29.32 -31.93 28.26
N VAL A 80 28.51 -30.88 27.95
CA VAL A 80 29.04 -29.52 27.75
C VAL A 80 29.66 -28.94 29.02
N LYS A 81 29.02 -29.15 30.18
CA LYS A 81 29.58 -28.78 31.49
C LYS A 81 30.87 -29.52 31.78
N TYR A 82 30.90 -30.84 31.46
CA TYR A 82 32.09 -31.65 31.61
C TYR A 82 33.25 -31.18 30.76
N ALA A 83 33.00 -30.87 29.47
CA ALA A 83 34.04 -30.36 28.59
C ALA A 83 34.61 -29.01 29.10
N LYS A 84 33.74 -28.07 29.56
CA LYS A 84 34.18 -26.82 30.18
C LYS A 84 34.96 -27.03 31.48
N TRP A 85 34.57 -28.01 32.26
CA TRP A 85 35.29 -28.32 33.48
C TRP A 85 36.70 -28.85 33.19
N GLU A 86 36.88 -29.78 32.21
CA GLU A 86 38.22 -30.25 31.78
C GLU A 86 39.05 -29.15 31.12
N GLU A 87 38.44 -28.22 30.39
CA GLU A 87 39.09 -26.98 29.90
C GLU A 87 39.70 -26.17 31.05
N ASN A 88 38.92 -25.98 32.11
CA ASN A 88 39.40 -25.25 33.31
C ASN A 88 40.53 -26.01 34.06
N GLN A 89 40.54 -27.34 33.95
CA GLN A 89 41.64 -28.17 34.47
C GLN A 89 42.86 -28.23 33.56
N LYS A 90 42.79 -27.53 32.36
CA LYS A 90 43.82 -27.55 31.30
C LYS A 90 44.10 -28.93 30.71
N ASP A 91 43.19 -29.89 30.86
CA ASP A 91 43.26 -31.20 30.18
C ASP A 91 42.55 -31.14 28.80
N PHE A 92 43.20 -30.50 27.87
CA PHE A 92 42.64 -30.26 26.53
C PHE A 92 42.44 -31.52 25.71
N LYS A 93 43.25 -32.60 25.98
CA LYS A 93 43.07 -33.86 25.26
C LYS A 93 41.74 -34.53 25.64
N ARG A 94 41.38 -34.49 26.91
CA ARG A 94 40.09 -35.00 27.37
C ARG A 94 38.95 -34.09 26.97
N ALA A 95 39.09 -32.78 27.10
CA ALA A 95 38.07 -31.84 26.65
C ALA A 95 37.69 -32.05 25.19
N ARG A 96 38.70 -32.22 24.30
CA ARG A 96 38.48 -32.60 22.89
C ARG A 96 37.71 -33.89 22.73
N SER A 97 38.12 -34.93 23.42
CA SER A 97 37.45 -36.24 23.38
C SER A 97 35.96 -36.12 23.75
N ILE A 98 35.66 -35.30 24.78
CA ILE A 98 34.27 -35.06 25.19
C ILE A 98 33.50 -34.26 24.12
N TRP A 99 34.10 -33.20 23.55
CA TRP A 99 33.47 -32.45 22.47
C TRP A 99 33.21 -33.32 21.22
N GLU A 100 34.14 -34.18 20.84
CA GLU A 100 33.92 -35.15 19.73
C GLU A 100 32.75 -36.11 20.04
N ARG A 101 32.59 -36.54 21.32
CA ARG A 101 31.42 -37.31 21.73
C ARG A 101 30.12 -36.54 21.64
N VAL A 102 30.12 -35.26 22.02
CA VAL A 102 28.95 -34.37 21.86
C VAL A 102 28.58 -34.22 20.41
N LEU A 103 29.56 -33.98 19.54
CA LEU A 103 29.34 -33.80 18.10
C LEU A 103 28.88 -35.06 17.37
N LYS A 104 29.26 -36.27 17.88
CA LYS A 104 28.74 -37.53 17.34
C LYS A 104 27.25 -37.71 17.56
N VAL A 105 26.72 -37.14 18.67
CA VAL A 105 25.30 -37.21 18.99
C VAL A 105 24.52 -36.05 18.34
N GLU A 106 25.07 -34.86 18.40
CA GLU A 106 24.37 -33.61 18.05
C GLU A 106 25.12 -32.81 16.95
N TYR A 107 25.52 -33.48 15.87
CA TYR A 107 26.25 -32.80 14.77
C TYR A 107 25.48 -31.70 14.04
N ARG A 108 24.12 -31.72 14.13
CA ARG A 108 23.25 -30.70 13.51
C ARG A 108 23.15 -29.41 14.30
N ASP A 109 23.52 -29.42 15.56
CA ASP A 109 23.45 -28.23 16.42
C ASP A 109 24.71 -27.38 16.23
N HIS A 110 24.59 -26.33 15.44
CA HIS A 110 25.67 -25.41 15.16
C HIS A 110 26.27 -24.77 16.43
N SER A 111 25.46 -24.61 17.49
CA SER A 111 25.94 -24.04 18.76
C SER A 111 27.01 -24.89 19.44
N MET A 112 27.02 -26.19 19.21
CA MET A 112 28.06 -27.09 19.74
C MET A 112 29.38 -26.89 19.02
N TRP A 113 29.33 -26.75 17.69
CA TRP A 113 30.50 -26.44 16.87
C TRP A 113 31.13 -25.10 17.25
N LEU A 114 30.27 -24.07 17.49
CA LEU A 114 30.73 -22.75 17.93
C LEU A 114 31.49 -22.84 19.27
N LYS A 115 30.89 -23.51 20.26
CA LYS A 115 31.50 -23.64 21.59
C LYS A 115 32.82 -24.46 21.56
N TYR A 116 32.87 -25.51 20.74
CA TYR A 116 34.09 -26.26 20.58
C TYR A 116 35.20 -25.46 19.94
N ALA A 117 34.89 -24.77 18.83
CA ALA A 117 35.86 -23.91 18.17
C ALA A 117 36.30 -22.74 19.06
N GLU A 118 35.37 -22.14 19.83
CA GLU A 118 35.70 -21.07 20.79
C GLU A 118 36.65 -21.56 21.88
N MET A 119 36.47 -22.80 22.38
CA MET A 119 37.41 -23.43 23.32
C MET A 119 38.82 -23.52 22.73
N GLU A 120 38.94 -24.02 21.48
CA GLU A 120 40.26 -24.13 20.81
C GLU A 120 40.89 -22.77 20.56
N MET A 121 40.11 -21.80 20.14
CA MET A 121 40.56 -20.40 19.89
C MET A 121 41.05 -19.73 21.18
N LYS A 122 40.26 -19.84 22.27
CA LYS A 122 40.58 -19.22 23.56
C LYS A 122 41.89 -19.74 24.12
N ASN A 123 42.23 -21.01 23.84
CA ASN A 123 43.45 -21.64 24.29
C ASN A 123 44.57 -21.61 23.25
N GLU A 124 44.47 -20.82 22.21
CA GLU A 124 45.46 -20.58 21.15
C GLU A 124 45.79 -21.79 20.28
N PHE A 125 44.95 -22.83 20.26
CA PHE A 125 45.11 -24.01 19.41
C PHE A 125 44.56 -23.80 18.00
N ILE A 126 45.14 -22.87 17.25
CA ILE A 126 44.65 -22.37 15.96
C ILE A 126 44.43 -23.48 14.94
N ASN A 127 45.38 -24.45 14.82
CA ASN A 127 45.25 -25.51 13.84
C ASN A 127 44.11 -26.51 14.17
N HIS A 128 43.84 -26.71 15.48
CA HIS A 128 42.68 -27.48 15.89
C HIS A 128 41.37 -26.75 15.65
N ALA A 129 41.33 -25.46 15.92
CA ALA A 129 40.19 -24.59 15.61
C ALA A 129 39.86 -24.62 14.10
N ARG A 130 40.87 -24.51 13.22
CA ARG A 130 40.70 -24.62 11.76
C ARG A 130 40.06 -25.95 11.36
N ASN A 131 40.57 -27.06 11.91
CA ASN A 131 40.00 -28.39 11.66
C ASN A 131 38.53 -28.46 12.08
N VAL A 132 38.20 -27.92 13.25
CA VAL A 132 36.82 -27.89 13.75
C VAL A 132 35.93 -27.05 12.83
N TRP A 133 36.41 -25.86 12.43
CA TRP A 133 35.68 -24.98 11.52
C TRP A 133 35.48 -25.61 10.13
N ASP A 134 36.52 -26.16 9.52
CA ASP A 134 36.43 -26.84 8.21
C ASP A 134 35.40 -27.98 8.21
N ARG A 135 35.39 -28.77 9.28
CA ARG A 135 34.39 -29.83 9.48
C ARG A 135 32.98 -29.25 9.67
N ALA A 136 32.84 -28.21 10.48
CA ALA A 136 31.57 -27.58 10.78
C ALA A 136 30.92 -27.02 9.51
N VAL A 137 31.66 -26.27 8.69
CA VAL A 137 31.15 -25.68 7.43
C VAL A 137 30.89 -26.72 6.36
N THR A 138 31.62 -27.85 6.38
CA THR A 138 31.38 -28.97 5.46
C THR A 138 30.09 -29.72 5.79
N LEU A 139 29.79 -29.91 7.07
CA LEU A 139 28.59 -30.60 7.52
C LEU A 139 27.36 -29.74 7.54
N LEU A 140 27.51 -28.44 7.85
CA LEU A 140 26.44 -27.46 7.98
C LEU A 140 26.66 -26.22 7.07
N PRO A 141 26.74 -26.40 5.76
CA PRO A 141 27.11 -25.30 4.83
C PRO A 141 26.09 -24.17 4.75
N ARG A 142 24.84 -24.41 5.16
CA ARG A 142 23.76 -23.40 5.11
C ARG A 142 23.63 -22.57 6.38
N VAL A 143 24.53 -22.74 7.34
CA VAL A 143 24.56 -21.97 8.59
C VAL A 143 25.59 -20.86 8.47
N ASP A 144 25.17 -19.66 8.06
CA ASP A 144 26.03 -18.51 7.81
C ASP A 144 26.86 -18.10 9.02
N GLN A 145 26.34 -18.28 10.20
CA GLN A 145 27.02 -17.94 11.45
C GLN A 145 28.35 -18.68 11.63
N LEU A 146 28.46 -19.94 11.14
CA LEU A 146 29.70 -20.69 11.18
C LEU A 146 30.76 -20.08 10.25
N TRP A 147 30.34 -19.68 9.05
CA TRP A 147 31.21 -19.02 8.09
C TRP A 147 31.72 -17.68 8.59
N TYR A 148 30.83 -16.84 9.14
CA TYR A 148 31.22 -15.55 9.70
C TYR A 148 32.27 -15.70 10.83
N LYS A 149 32.08 -16.63 11.74
CA LYS A 149 33.01 -16.87 12.85
C LYS A 149 34.34 -17.42 12.36
N TYR A 150 34.32 -18.33 11.38
CA TYR A 150 35.54 -18.85 10.76
C TYR A 150 36.33 -17.77 10.05
N ILE A 151 35.66 -16.96 9.22
CA ILE A 151 36.26 -15.83 8.52
C ILE A 151 36.87 -14.85 9.52
N HIS A 152 36.12 -14.49 10.55
CA HIS A 152 36.59 -13.58 11.59
C HIS A 152 37.87 -14.09 12.29
N MET A 153 37.93 -15.36 12.61
CA MET A 153 39.14 -15.96 13.19
C MET A 153 40.35 -15.80 12.25
N GLU A 154 40.23 -16.17 10.99
CA GLU A 154 41.35 -16.08 10.03
C GLU A 154 41.72 -14.62 9.73
N GLU A 155 40.76 -13.71 9.73
CA GLU A 155 41.01 -12.28 9.58
C GLU A 155 41.78 -11.70 10.76
N MET A 156 41.43 -12.09 11.99
CA MET A 156 42.18 -11.72 13.20
C MET A 156 43.64 -12.22 13.18
N LEU A 157 43.87 -13.36 12.52
CA LEU A 157 45.19 -13.95 12.33
C LEU A 157 45.99 -13.30 11.15
N GLY A 158 45.35 -12.38 10.43
CA GLY A 158 45.96 -11.72 9.27
C GLY A 158 46.09 -12.57 8.03
N ASN A 159 45.45 -13.73 7.95
CA ASN A 159 45.59 -14.69 6.85
C ASN A 159 44.62 -14.40 5.68
N VAL A 160 44.78 -13.25 5.03
CA VAL A 160 43.91 -12.77 3.91
C VAL A 160 43.70 -13.84 2.83
N ALA A 161 44.75 -14.56 2.44
CA ALA A 161 44.67 -15.60 1.40
C ALA A 161 43.76 -16.78 1.82
N THR A 162 43.78 -17.16 3.11
CA THR A 162 42.89 -18.21 3.66
C THR A 162 41.46 -17.73 3.72
N VAL A 163 41.25 -16.49 4.18
CA VAL A 163 39.91 -15.87 4.23
C VAL A 163 39.25 -15.88 2.83
N ARG A 164 39.99 -15.50 1.79
CA ARG A 164 39.49 -15.56 0.40
C ARG A 164 39.06 -16.96 -0.01
N LYS A 165 39.86 -17.99 0.32
CA LYS A 165 39.50 -19.39 0.05
C LYS A 165 38.23 -19.81 0.79
N ILE A 166 38.06 -19.35 2.02
CA ILE A 166 36.84 -19.65 2.81
C ILE A 166 35.63 -18.97 2.18
N PHE A 167 35.73 -17.69 1.80
CA PHE A 167 34.66 -17.00 1.07
C PHE A 167 34.29 -17.71 -0.23
N GLU A 168 35.29 -18.11 -1.07
CA GLU A 168 35.03 -18.84 -2.31
C GLU A 168 34.30 -20.18 -2.05
N LYS A 169 34.68 -20.92 -1.01
CA LYS A 169 33.95 -22.12 -0.61
C LYS A 169 32.51 -21.80 -0.19
N TRP A 170 32.31 -20.68 0.51
CA TRP A 170 30.97 -20.29 0.94
C TRP A 170 30.12 -19.82 -0.24
N MET A 171 30.66 -19.01 -1.14
CA MET A 171 29.96 -18.53 -2.35
C MET A 171 29.51 -19.67 -3.27
N ALA A 172 30.21 -20.81 -3.26
CA ALA A 172 29.78 -22.00 -4.00
C ALA A 172 28.43 -22.56 -3.53
N TRP A 173 28.03 -22.29 -2.28
CA TRP A 173 26.74 -22.67 -1.71
C TRP A 173 25.63 -21.61 -1.94
N LYS A 174 25.95 -20.53 -2.66
CA LYS A 174 25.02 -19.41 -2.94
C LYS A 174 24.32 -18.91 -1.67
N PRO A 175 25.07 -18.29 -0.73
CA PRO A 175 24.49 -17.72 0.48
C PRO A 175 23.53 -16.56 0.16
N ASP A 176 22.85 -16.10 1.19
CA ASP A 176 21.99 -14.92 1.12
C ASP A 176 22.78 -13.65 0.77
N GLU A 177 22.10 -12.58 0.38
CA GLU A 177 22.69 -11.29 -0.02
C GLU A 177 23.73 -10.78 1.00
N GLN A 178 23.49 -11.00 2.29
CA GLN A 178 24.41 -10.57 3.36
C GLN A 178 25.79 -11.28 3.28
N GLY A 179 25.80 -12.54 2.85
CA GLY A 179 27.06 -13.28 2.63
C GLY A 179 27.91 -12.65 1.55
N TRP A 180 27.29 -12.32 0.40
CA TRP A 180 27.95 -11.64 -0.71
C TRP A 180 28.44 -10.25 -0.32
N LEU A 181 27.60 -9.47 0.32
CA LEU A 181 27.98 -8.14 0.81
C LEU A 181 29.12 -8.17 1.83
N SER A 182 29.21 -9.25 2.63
CA SER A 182 30.31 -9.42 3.57
C SER A 182 31.63 -9.70 2.87
N TYR A 183 31.62 -10.48 1.80
CA TYR A 183 32.80 -10.73 0.98
C TYR A 183 33.27 -9.44 0.29
N ILE A 184 32.34 -8.71 -0.31
CA ILE A 184 32.63 -7.41 -0.94
C ILE A 184 33.23 -6.43 0.08
N LYS A 185 32.62 -6.29 1.26
CA LYS A 185 33.14 -5.44 2.34
C LYS A 185 34.52 -5.87 2.78
N PHE A 186 34.81 -7.15 2.80
CA PHE A 186 36.14 -7.68 3.10
C PHE A 186 37.17 -7.22 2.07
N GLU A 187 36.93 -7.43 0.76
CA GLU A 187 37.87 -7.01 -0.30
C GLU A 187 38.07 -5.48 -0.31
N LEU A 188 37.00 -4.70 -0.03
CA LEU A 188 37.10 -3.24 0.09
C LEU A 188 37.97 -2.78 1.27
N ARG A 189 37.96 -3.49 2.40
CA ARG A 189 38.86 -3.20 3.52
C ARG A 189 40.33 -3.35 3.14
N TYR A 190 40.60 -4.25 2.20
CA TYR A 190 41.96 -4.47 1.67
C TYR A 190 42.25 -3.68 0.39
N ASN A 191 41.35 -2.74 0.03
CA ASN A 191 41.47 -1.87 -1.14
C ASN A 191 41.58 -2.58 -2.49
N GLU A 192 41.01 -3.77 -2.60
CA GLU A 192 41.00 -4.61 -3.82
C GLU A 192 39.70 -4.37 -4.63
N VAL A 193 39.61 -3.17 -5.25
CA VAL A 193 38.42 -2.71 -5.96
C VAL A 193 38.02 -3.63 -7.12
N GLU A 194 39.01 -4.06 -7.92
CA GLU A 194 38.74 -4.93 -9.09
C GLU A 194 38.17 -6.30 -8.66
N ARG A 195 38.65 -6.83 -7.55
CA ARG A 195 38.12 -8.08 -7.02
C ARG A 195 36.70 -7.89 -6.49
N ALA A 196 36.44 -6.78 -5.79
CA ALA A 196 35.10 -6.45 -5.33
C ALA A 196 34.12 -6.34 -6.52
N ARG A 197 34.55 -5.74 -7.63
CA ARG A 197 33.79 -5.66 -8.88
C ARG A 197 33.44 -7.03 -9.42
N ALA A 198 34.46 -7.92 -9.55
CA ALA A 198 34.25 -9.29 -10.02
C ALA A 198 33.29 -10.09 -9.11
N ILE A 199 33.29 -9.81 -7.80
CA ILE A 199 32.35 -10.42 -6.86
C ILE A 199 30.95 -9.87 -7.08
N PHE A 200 30.79 -8.55 -7.30
CA PHE A 200 29.49 -7.96 -7.61
C PHE A 200 28.88 -8.54 -8.88
N GLU A 201 29.65 -8.74 -9.97
CA GLU A 201 29.15 -9.39 -11.19
C GLU A 201 28.56 -10.79 -10.89
N ARG A 202 29.28 -11.58 -10.11
CA ARG A 202 28.79 -12.90 -9.68
C ARG A 202 27.58 -12.80 -8.77
N PHE A 203 27.52 -11.78 -7.92
CA PHE A 203 26.42 -11.55 -6.99
C PHE A 203 25.12 -11.24 -7.74
N VAL A 204 25.15 -10.31 -8.69
CA VAL A 204 23.96 -9.94 -9.48
C VAL A 204 23.47 -11.07 -10.38
N ASP A 205 24.37 -11.94 -10.83
CA ASP A 205 24.01 -13.13 -11.61
C ASP A 205 23.37 -14.23 -10.73
N CYS A 206 23.84 -14.38 -9.49
CA CYS A 206 23.27 -15.34 -8.55
C CYS A 206 21.93 -14.89 -7.94
N HIS A 207 21.76 -13.60 -7.74
CA HIS A 207 20.59 -12.97 -7.15
C HIS A 207 20.04 -11.87 -8.07
N PRO A 208 19.29 -12.21 -9.11
CA PRO A 208 18.74 -11.24 -10.07
C PRO A 208 17.55 -10.48 -9.44
N ARG A 209 17.85 -9.60 -8.50
CA ARG A 209 16.90 -8.71 -7.79
C ARG A 209 17.38 -7.27 -7.84
N VAL A 210 16.51 -6.35 -7.56
CA VAL A 210 16.78 -4.90 -7.57
C VAL A 210 17.87 -4.50 -6.55
N SER A 211 17.82 -5.04 -5.32
CA SER A 211 18.74 -4.68 -4.23
C SER A 211 20.23 -4.91 -4.54
N PRO A 212 20.66 -6.07 -5.08
CA PRO A 212 22.04 -6.29 -5.52
C PRO A 212 22.54 -5.30 -6.57
N TRP A 213 21.71 -4.97 -7.55
CA TRP A 213 22.08 -4.03 -8.61
C TRP A 213 22.25 -2.61 -8.09
N ILE A 214 21.35 -2.14 -7.24
CA ILE A 214 21.50 -0.83 -6.57
C ILE A 214 22.76 -0.80 -5.71
N SER A 215 23.06 -1.91 -5.02
CA SER A 215 24.26 -2.01 -4.21
C SER A 215 25.53 -1.94 -5.06
N TYR A 216 25.52 -2.58 -6.24
CA TYR A 216 26.61 -2.54 -7.20
C TYR A 216 26.80 -1.14 -7.78
N ALA A 217 25.73 -0.51 -8.26
CA ALA A 217 25.79 0.86 -8.75
C ALA A 217 26.31 1.85 -7.69
N ASN A 218 25.83 1.73 -6.45
CA ASN A 218 26.32 2.55 -5.33
C ASN A 218 27.80 2.32 -5.01
N PHE A 219 28.29 1.11 -5.22
CA PHE A 219 29.71 0.83 -5.09
C PHE A 219 30.52 1.57 -6.16
N GLU A 220 30.12 1.52 -7.45
CA GLU A 220 30.81 2.22 -8.54
C GLU A 220 30.73 3.75 -8.36
N ILE A 221 29.61 4.29 -7.85
CA ILE A 221 29.46 5.71 -7.51
C ILE A 221 30.48 6.13 -6.44
N LYS A 222 30.66 5.31 -5.40
CA LYS A 222 31.63 5.60 -4.33
C LYS A 222 33.08 5.59 -4.81
N ASN A 223 33.38 4.78 -5.83
CA ASN A 223 34.68 4.72 -6.46
C ASN A 223 34.91 5.86 -7.48
N GLY A 224 33.89 6.68 -7.75
CA GLY A 224 33.99 7.78 -8.71
C GLY A 224 33.76 7.38 -10.17
N GLU A 225 33.41 6.13 -10.43
CA GLU A 225 33.21 5.55 -11.77
C GLU A 225 31.77 5.71 -12.25
N ALA A 226 31.38 6.95 -12.59
CA ALA A 226 30.01 7.27 -13.00
C ALA A 226 29.57 6.50 -14.27
N VAL A 227 30.48 6.23 -15.20
CA VAL A 227 30.18 5.46 -16.42
C VAL A 227 29.84 4.01 -16.10
N GLN A 228 30.58 3.40 -15.18
CA GLN A 228 30.33 2.02 -14.76
C GLN A 228 29.01 1.92 -13.96
N ALA A 229 28.75 2.90 -13.09
CA ALA A 229 27.49 2.98 -12.37
C ALA A 229 26.28 3.06 -13.33
N ARG A 230 26.40 3.87 -14.38
CA ARG A 230 25.37 3.99 -15.43
C ARG A 230 25.13 2.68 -16.14
N ASN A 231 26.20 2.01 -16.58
CA ASN A 231 26.12 0.69 -17.19
C ASN A 231 25.45 -0.36 -16.28
N CYS A 232 25.70 -0.28 -14.96
CA CYS A 232 25.03 -1.15 -13.99
C CYS A 232 23.53 -0.91 -13.95
N TYR A 233 23.10 0.37 -13.92
CA TYR A 233 21.68 0.72 -13.95
C TYR A 233 21.00 0.32 -15.27
N GLU A 234 21.60 0.59 -16.42
CA GLU A 234 21.06 0.22 -17.72
C GLU A 234 20.87 -1.29 -17.84
N ARG A 235 21.89 -2.08 -17.48
CA ARG A 235 21.80 -3.55 -17.45
C ARG A 235 20.77 -4.07 -16.46
N ALA A 236 20.59 -3.37 -15.33
CA ALA A 236 19.58 -3.71 -14.34
C ALA A 236 18.18 -3.46 -14.88
N VAL A 237 17.94 -2.33 -15.55
CA VAL A 237 16.67 -2.00 -16.20
C VAL A 237 16.33 -3.05 -17.27
N ASP A 238 17.28 -3.41 -18.14
CA ASP A 238 17.05 -4.43 -19.18
C ASP A 238 16.64 -5.80 -18.63
N LYS A 239 17.13 -6.17 -17.44
CA LYS A 239 16.85 -7.47 -16.82
C LYS A 239 15.63 -7.48 -15.89
N LEU A 240 15.27 -6.34 -15.29
CA LEU A 240 14.34 -6.25 -14.17
C LEU A 240 13.19 -5.25 -14.37
N VAL A 241 12.89 -4.91 -15.62
CA VAL A 241 11.81 -3.96 -15.94
C VAL A 241 10.45 -4.44 -15.41
N ASP A 242 10.23 -5.75 -15.43
CA ASP A 242 8.98 -6.39 -15.00
C ASP A 242 8.99 -6.85 -13.52
N ASP A 243 10.07 -6.57 -12.78
CA ASP A 243 10.18 -6.96 -11.36
C ASP A 243 9.21 -6.17 -10.48
N ASP A 244 8.75 -6.80 -9.41
CA ASP A 244 7.85 -6.17 -8.44
C ASP A 244 8.46 -4.95 -7.73
N GLU A 245 9.79 -4.86 -7.66
CA GLU A 245 10.54 -3.76 -7.05
C GLU A 245 11.20 -2.82 -8.07
N ALA A 246 10.84 -2.91 -9.37
CA ALA A 246 11.42 -2.09 -10.44
C ALA A 246 11.31 -0.58 -10.15
N GLU A 247 10.26 -0.14 -9.45
CA GLU A 247 10.09 1.25 -9.02
C GLU A 247 11.31 1.78 -8.27
N LYS A 248 11.83 1.00 -7.31
CA LYS A 248 13.01 1.38 -6.52
C LYS A 248 14.26 1.53 -7.38
N LEU A 249 14.38 0.69 -8.41
CA LEU A 249 15.49 0.74 -9.35
C LEU A 249 15.46 2.03 -10.17
N PHE A 250 14.32 2.37 -10.75
CA PHE A 250 14.16 3.58 -11.55
C PHE A 250 14.36 4.85 -10.74
N VAL A 251 13.81 4.89 -9.51
CA VAL A 251 14.03 6.02 -8.59
C VAL A 251 15.53 6.18 -8.27
N ALA A 252 16.22 5.08 -7.95
CA ALA A 252 17.65 5.13 -7.65
C ALA A 252 18.48 5.56 -8.87
N PHE A 253 18.10 5.13 -10.07
CA PHE A 253 18.76 5.53 -11.33
C PHE A 253 18.53 7.01 -11.63
N ALA A 254 17.29 7.49 -11.52
CA ALA A 254 16.98 8.91 -11.74
C ALA A 254 17.69 9.82 -10.71
N GLU A 255 17.71 9.44 -9.42
CA GLU A 255 18.46 10.17 -8.40
C GLU A 255 19.97 10.17 -8.64
N PHE A 256 20.50 9.12 -9.26
CA PHE A 256 21.91 9.07 -9.68
C PHE A 256 22.21 10.06 -10.81
N GLU A 257 21.38 10.09 -11.86
CA GLU A 257 21.56 11.03 -12.98
C GLU A 257 21.35 12.47 -12.55
N ASP A 258 20.43 12.73 -11.60
CA ASP A 258 20.26 14.04 -10.97
C ASP A 258 21.55 14.49 -10.24
N LYS A 259 22.17 13.62 -9.46
CA LYS A 259 23.49 13.90 -8.82
C LYS A 259 24.60 14.15 -9.83
N CYS A 260 24.54 13.51 -10.98
CA CYS A 260 25.45 13.73 -12.11
C CYS A 260 25.14 15.03 -12.88
N LYS A 261 24.06 15.77 -12.54
CA LYS A 261 23.54 16.96 -13.22
C LYS A 261 23.06 16.69 -14.66
N GLU A 262 22.70 15.46 -14.97
CA GLU A 262 22.12 15.03 -16.26
C GLU A 262 20.57 15.07 -16.16
N ILE A 263 20.03 16.31 -16.03
CA ILE A 263 18.61 16.55 -15.74
C ILE A 263 17.69 15.91 -16.79
N GLU A 264 18.01 16.08 -18.09
CA GLU A 264 17.19 15.52 -19.16
C GLU A 264 17.14 14.00 -19.15
N ARG A 265 18.27 13.35 -18.81
CA ARG A 265 18.29 11.88 -18.65
C ARG A 265 17.46 11.44 -17.47
N ALA A 266 17.58 12.11 -16.34
CA ALA A 266 16.76 11.81 -15.16
C ALA A 266 15.26 11.95 -15.51
N ARG A 267 14.87 12.99 -16.25
CA ARG A 267 13.49 13.20 -16.73
C ARG A 267 13.02 12.05 -17.61
N CYS A 268 13.83 11.65 -18.61
CA CYS A 268 13.51 10.52 -19.48
C CYS A 268 13.36 9.22 -18.71
N ILE A 269 14.19 8.97 -17.69
CA ILE A 269 14.08 7.78 -16.84
C ILE A 269 12.78 7.76 -16.06
N TYR A 270 12.39 8.89 -15.45
CA TYR A 270 11.12 9.00 -14.76
C TYR A 270 9.92 8.77 -15.70
N GLN A 271 9.93 9.38 -16.88
CA GLN A 271 8.86 9.21 -17.87
C GLN A 271 8.77 7.76 -18.34
N PHE A 272 9.90 7.15 -18.71
CA PHE A 272 9.96 5.74 -19.09
C PHE A 272 9.41 4.82 -18.00
N ALA A 273 9.80 5.07 -16.76
CA ALA A 273 9.33 4.29 -15.60
C ALA A 273 7.81 4.42 -15.40
N LEU A 274 7.27 5.63 -15.55
CA LEU A 274 5.83 5.88 -15.43
C LEU A 274 4.99 5.22 -16.53
N ASP A 275 5.59 5.03 -17.71
CA ASP A 275 4.93 4.33 -18.82
C ASP A 275 4.92 2.81 -18.67
N HIS A 276 5.95 2.23 -18.03
CA HIS A 276 6.15 0.79 -17.95
C HIS A 276 5.66 0.18 -16.62
N ILE A 277 5.79 0.91 -15.51
CA ILE A 277 5.37 0.40 -14.20
C ILE A 277 3.85 0.39 -14.07
N PRO A 278 3.24 -0.72 -13.62
CA PRO A 278 1.79 -0.80 -13.38
C PRO A 278 1.30 0.31 -12.44
N LYS A 279 0.24 1.00 -12.84
CA LYS A 279 -0.32 2.16 -12.13
C LYS A 279 -0.60 1.95 -10.64
N GLY A 280 -0.82 0.72 -10.18
CA GLY A 280 -1.03 0.42 -8.76
C GLY A 280 0.23 0.46 -7.87
N ARG A 281 1.45 0.60 -8.45
CA ARG A 281 2.73 0.57 -7.74
C ARG A 281 3.59 1.81 -7.96
N ALA A 282 3.13 2.77 -8.75
CA ALA A 282 3.92 3.93 -9.16
C ALA A 282 3.72 5.17 -8.27
N GLU A 283 3.19 5.03 -7.06
CA GLU A 283 2.88 6.18 -6.20
C GLU A 283 4.14 6.93 -5.75
N ASP A 284 5.15 6.21 -5.27
CA ASP A 284 6.42 6.81 -4.83
C ASP A 284 7.19 7.42 -6.00
N LEU A 285 7.12 6.77 -7.17
CA LEU A 285 7.72 7.26 -8.40
C LEU A 285 7.11 8.60 -8.83
N TYR A 286 5.77 8.72 -8.83
CA TYR A 286 5.09 10.00 -9.09
C TYR A 286 5.45 11.08 -8.08
N ASN A 287 5.53 10.72 -6.80
CA ASN A 287 5.94 11.66 -5.76
C ASN A 287 7.33 12.22 -6.02
N LYS A 288 8.28 11.34 -6.34
CA LYS A 288 9.67 11.70 -6.65
C LYS A 288 9.76 12.53 -7.92
N PHE A 289 9.03 12.14 -8.98
CA PHE A 289 8.99 12.90 -10.23
C PHE A 289 8.44 14.30 -10.04
N VAL A 290 7.35 14.48 -9.30
CA VAL A 290 6.80 15.81 -9.00
C VAL A 290 7.80 16.68 -8.21
N VAL A 291 8.53 16.09 -7.26
CA VAL A 291 9.58 16.80 -6.53
C VAL A 291 10.72 17.22 -7.45
N PHE A 292 11.13 16.34 -8.35
CA PHE A 292 12.16 16.60 -9.35
C PHE A 292 11.74 17.72 -10.32
N GLU A 293 10.54 17.67 -10.90
CA GLU A 293 10.04 18.72 -11.79
C GLU A 293 9.86 20.06 -11.06
N LYS A 294 9.46 20.09 -9.80
CA LYS A 294 9.43 21.32 -9.00
C LYS A 294 10.80 21.95 -8.79
N GLN A 295 11.85 21.17 -8.85
CA GLN A 295 13.22 21.64 -8.66
C GLN A 295 13.86 22.13 -9.98
N TYR A 296 13.58 21.47 -11.09
CA TYR A 296 14.27 21.66 -12.36
C TYR A 296 13.36 21.97 -13.54
N GLY A 297 12.04 21.71 -13.41
CA GLY A 297 11.06 21.88 -14.47
C GLY A 297 10.63 23.35 -14.66
N ASP A 298 10.08 23.60 -15.81
CA ASP A 298 9.32 24.82 -16.10
C ASP A 298 7.88 24.71 -15.54
N SER A 299 7.10 25.81 -15.68
CA SER A 299 5.73 25.82 -15.16
C SER A 299 4.84 24.76 -15.82
N GLU A 300 5.01 24.50 -17.10
CA GLU A 300 4.23 23.52 -17.87
C GLU A 300 4.57 22.09 -17.43
N GLY A 301 5.84 21.74 -17.32
CA GLY A 301 6.29 20.42 -16.87
C GLY A 301 5.87 20.10 -15.43
N ILE A 302 5.85 21.12 -14.55
CA ILE A 302 5.37 20.99 -13.18
C ILE A 302 3.87 20.71 -13.14
N GLU A 303 3.08 21.44 -13.94
CA GLU A 303 1.64 21.22 -14.03
C GLU A 303 1.32 19.85 -14.59
N ASP A 304 1.99 19.41 -15.64
CA ASP A 304 1.83 18.08 -16.24
C ASP A 304 2.16 16.95 -15.23
N ALA A 305 3.23 17.08 -14.47
CA ALA A 305 3.60 16.11 -13.46
C ALA A 305 2.57 16.05 -12.32
N ILE A 306 2.01 17.20 -11.89
CA ILE A 306 0.96 17.26 -10.88
C ILE A 306 -0.35 16.63 -11.39
N VAL A 307 -0.72 16.95 -12.63
CA VAL A 307 -1.90 16.37 -13.29
C VAL A 307 -1.74 14.85 -13.43
N GLY A 308 -0.58 14.38 -13.88
CA GLY A 308 -0.26 12.96 -13.99
C GLY A 308 -0.42 12.23 -12.66
N LYS A 309 0.10 12.83 -11.56
CA LYS A 309 -0.06 12.28 -10.21
C LYS A 309 -1.54 12.20 -9.77
N ARG A 310 -2.31 13.27 -9.96
CA ARG A 310 -3.73 13.29 -9.61
C ARG A 310 -4.53 12.30 -10.43
N ARG A 311 -4.24 12.19 -11.72
CA ARG A 311 -4.83 11.22 -12.63
C ARG A 311 -4.59 9.80 -12.12
N PHE A 312 -3.37 9.49 -11.72
CA PHE A 312 -3.03 8.21 -11.11
C PHE A 312 -3.85 7.92 -9.85
N GLN A 313 -3.99 8.91 -8.94
CA GLN A 313 -4.77 8.75 -7.71
C GLN A 313 -6.24 8.46 -7.99
N TYR A 314 -6.86 9.20 -8.93
CA TYR A 314 -8.25 8.96 -9.30
C TYR A 314 -8.45 7.61 -10.00
N GLU A 315 -7.52 7.18 -10.86
CA GLU A 315 -7.56 5.85 -11.50
C GLU A 315 -7.53 4.72 -10.46
N ASP A 316 -6.72 4.86 -9.41
CA ASP A 316 -6.65 3.87 -8.34
C ASP A 316 -7.91 3.87 -7.46
N GLU A 317 -8.43 5.05 -7.13
CA GLU A 317 -9.67 5.21 -6.36
C GLU A 317 -10.88 4.61 -7.11
N VAL A 318 -11.02 4.92 -8.37
CA VAL A 318 -12.08 4.40 -9.23
C VAL A 318 -11.96 2.90 -9.44
N ARG A 319 -10.75 2.36 -9.53
CA ARG A 319 -10.52 0.91 -9.62
C ARG A 319 -10.94 0.19 -8.35
N LYS A 320 -10.64 0.76 -7.18
CA LYS A 320 -11.02 0.20 -5.87
C LYS A 320 -12.53 0.23 -5.65
N ASN A 321 -13.18 1.31 -6.04
CA ASN A 321 -14.62 1.48 -5.88
C ASN A 321 -15.28 2.14 -7.11
N PRO A 322 -15.61 1.36 -8.17
CA PRO A 322 -16.21 1.87 -9.39
C PRO A 322 -17.57 2.58 -9.20
N MET A 323 -18.26 2.33 -8.07
CA MET A 323 -19.57 2.91 -7.75
C MET A 323 -19.44 4.24 -6.97
N ASN A 324 -18.24 4.69 -6.67
CA ASN A 324 -18.02 6.02 -6.08
C ASN A 324 -18.09 7.08 -7.19
N TYR A 325 -19.30 7.56 -7.48
CA TYR A 325 -19.50 8.58 -8.53
C TYR A 325 -18.88 9.93 -8.20
N ASP A 326 -18.63 10.24 -6.92
CA ASP A 326 -17.97 11.49 -6.55
C ASP A 326 -16.50 11.49 -7.00
N ALA A 327 -15.79 10.36 -6.90
CA ALA A 327 -14.44 10.21 -7.46
C ALA A 327 -14.43 10.38 -9.00
N TRP A 328 -15.45 9.85 -9.69
CA TRP A 328 -15.61 10.07 -11.12
C TRP A 328 -15.82 11.54 -11.47
N PHE A 329 -16.61 12.29 -10.71
CA PHE A 329 -16.79 13.73 -10.92
C PHE A 329 -15.48 14.52 -10.75
N ASP A 330 -14.70 14.20 -9.74
CA ASP A 330 -13.43 14.86 -9.50
C ASP A 330 -12.39 14.50 -10.57
N TYR A 331 -12.39 13.25 -11.04
CA TYR A 331 -11.56 12.84 -12.17
C TYR A 331 -11.93 13.55 -13.46
N ILE A 332 -13.22 13.64 -13.77
CA ILE A 332 -13.72 14.37 -14.95
C ILE A 332 -13.30 15.84 -14.89
N ARG A 333 -13.48 16.51 -13.75
CA ARG A 333 -13.05 17.92 -13.57
C ARG A 333 -11.56 18.11 -13.82
N LEU A 334 -10.73 17.14 -13.40
CA LEU A 334 -9.30 17.17 -13.69
C LEU A 334 -9.06 17.12 -15.20
N GLU A 335 -9.68 16.18 -15.92
CA GLU A 335 -9.50 16.05 -17.37
C GLU A 335 -10.08 17.25 -18.13
N GLU A 336 -11.19 17.84 -17.67
CA GLU A 336 -11.76 19.07 -18.22
C GLU A 336 -10.79 20.25 -18.06
N SER A 337 -10.05 20.33 -16.94
CA SER A 337 -9.04 21.36 -16.73
C SER A 337 -7.85 21.24 -17.69
N VAL A 338 -7.53 20.01 -18.11
CA VAL A 338 -6.47 19.73 -19.10
C VAL A 338 -6.93 19.99 -20.53
N GLY A 339 -8.22 19.82 -20.80
CA GLY A 339 -8.84 20.15 -22.09
C GLY A 339 -8.70 19.11 -23.21
N ASN A 340 -8.24 17.87 -22.91
CA ASN A 340 -8.15 16.83 -23.92
C ASN A 340 -9.51 16.16 -24.14
N LYS A 341 -10.18 16.52 -25.24
CA LYS A 341 -11.55 16.06 -25.56
C LYS A 341 -11.71 14.55 -25.64
N GLU A 342 -10.73 13.84 -26.19
CA GLU A 342 -10.82 12.37 -26.35
C GLU A 342 -10.73 11.66 -24.98
N ARG A 343 -9.83 12.11 -24.12
CA ARG A 343 -9.72 11.58 -22.75
C ARG A 343 -10.93 11.90 -21.88
N ILE A 344 -11.45 13.11 -21.98
CA ILE A 344 -12.67 13.49 -21.26
C ILE A 344 -13.82 12.58 -21.64
N ARG A 345 -14.01 12.32 -22.93
CA ARG A 345 -15.01 11.37 -23.43
C ARG A 345 -14.80 9.97 -22.90
N GLU A 346 -13.57 9.48 -22.98
CA GLU A 346 -13.21 8.15 -22.43
C GLU A 346 -13.57 8.01 -20.96
N VAL A 347 -13.24 9.02 -20.15
CA VAL A 347 -13.54 8.99 -18.70
C VAL A 347 -15.04 9.02 -18.45
N TYR A 348 -15.80 9.85 -19.17
CA TYR A 348 -17.27 9.86 -19.10
C TYR A 348 -17.86 8.50 -19.47
N GLU A 349 -17.43 7.90 -20.58
CA GLU A 349 -17.93 6.60 -21.05
C GLU A 349 -17.62 5.46 -20.05
N ARG A 350 -16.42 5.48 -19.48
CA ARG A 350 -16.06 4.53 -18.40
C ARG A 350 -16.90 4.75 -17.15
N ALA A 351 -17.17 6.00 -16.77
CA ALA A 351 -17.99 6.33 -15.62
C ALA A 351 -19.44 5.85 -15.79
N ILE A 352 -20.07 6.11 -16.95
CA ILE A 352 -21.44 5.70 -17.23
C ILE A 352 -21.60 4.19 -17.45
N ALA A 353 -20.53 3.47 -17.81
CA ALA A 353 -20.55 2.01 -17.90
C ALA A 353 -20.82 1.33 -16.54
N ASN A 354 -20.54 2.02 -15.42
CA ASN A 354 -20.79 1.50 -14.07
C ASN A 354 -22.22 1.78 -13.62
N VAL A 355 -23.17 0.98 -14.10
CA VAL A 355 -24.58 1.12 -13.75
C VAL A 355 -24.84 0.71 -12.29
N PRO A 356 -25.65 1.46 -11.52
CA PRO A 356 -25.96 1.10 -10.13
C PRO A 356 -26.62 -0.29 -10.02
N PRO A 357 -26.17 -1.16 -9.10
CA PRO A 357 -26.65 -2.54 -9.00
C PRO A 357 -28.06 -2.66 -8.42
N SER A 358 -28.55 -1.60 -7.79
CA SER A 358 -29.88 -1.58 -7.13
C SER A 358 -30.85 -0.66 -7.86
N GLU A 359 -32.10 -1.09 -7.98
CA GLU A 359 -33.19 -0.29 -8.56
C GLU A 359 -33.81 0.70 -7.54
N VAL A 360 -33.01 1.19 -6.58
CA VAL A 360 -33.43 2.21 -5.61
C VAL A 360 -33.00 3.59 -6.09
N LYS A 361 -33.94 4.54 -6.13
CA LYS A 361 -33.76 5.89 -6.64
C LYS A 361 -32.52 6.62 -6.09
N HIS A 362 -32.19 6.41 -4.83
CA HIS A 362 -31.05 7.07 -4.17
C HIS A 362 -29.72 6.76 -4.87
N TYR A 363 -29.47 5.50 -5.25
CA TYR A 363 -28.23 5.10 -5.92
C TYR A 363 -28.12 5.66 -7.34
N TRP A 364 -29.26 5.86 -8.01
CA TRP A 364 -29.31 6.45 -9.34
C TRP A 364 -29.15 7.97 -9.37
N GLN A 365 -29.29 8.63 -8.24
CA GLN A 365 -29.30 10.08 -8.18
C GLN A 365 -27.98 10.69 -8.66
N ARG A 366 -26.83 10.21 -8.13
CA ARG A 366 -25.51 10.64 -8.56
C ARG A 366 -25.18 10.18 -9.97
N TYR A 367 -25.52 8.95 -10.30
CA TYR A 367 -25.30 8.38 -11.63
C TYR A 367 -25.99 9.17 -12.76
N ILE A 368 -27.22 9.61 -12.55
CA ILE A 368 -27.95 10.42 -13.55
C ILE A 368 -27.27 11.78 -13.74
N TYR A 369 -26.64 12.34 -12.71
CA TYR A 369 -25.88 13.59 -12.89
C TYR A 369 -24.65 13.41 -13.78
N LEU A 370 -23.99 12.25 -13.82
CA LEU A 370 -22.93 11.99 -14.78
C LEU A 370 -23.43 12.09 -16.21
N TRP A 371 -24.58 11.50 -16.52
CA TRP A 371 -25.20 11.60 -17.83
C TRP A 371 -25.57 13.05 -18.20
N ILE A 372 -26.08 13.80 -17.25
CA ILE A 372 -26.43 15.22 -17.45
C ILE A 372 -25.17 16.05 -17.74
N TYR A 373 -24.10 15.87 -16.96
CA TYR A 373 -22.86 16.60 -17.19
C TYR A 373 -22.22 16.20 -18.54
N TYR A 374 -22.24 14.92 -18.87
CA TYR A 374 -21.73 14.46 -20.16
C TYR A 374 -22.50 15.09 -21.32
N ALA A 375 -23.84 15.09 -21.26
CA ALA A 375 -24.66 15.72 -22.28
C ALA A 375 -24.41 17.23 -22.37
N LEU A 376 -24.23 17.92 -21.24
CA LEU A 376 -23.90 19.35 -21.22
C LEU A 376 -22.50 19.63 -21.77
N TYR A 377 -21.52 18.82 -21.46
CA TYR A 377 -20.17 18.92 -22.01
C TYR A 377 -20.18 18.78 -23.53
N GLU A 378 -20.88 17.79 -24.08
CA GLU A 378 -20.98 17.59 -25.54
C GLU A 378 -21.80 18.71 -26.21
N GLU A 379 -22.82 19.28 -25.54
CA GLU A 379 -23.60 20.40 -26.08
C GLU A 379 -22.83 21.71 -26.09
N ILE A 380 -22.12 22.04 -25.00
CA ILE A 380 -21.53 23.37 -24.78
C ILE A 380 -20.08 23.42 -25.25
N ASP A 381 -19.25 22.48 -24.85
CA ASP A 381 -17.80 22.54 -25.06
C ASP A 381 -17.38 21.90 -26.39
N THR A 382 -17.99 20.80 -26.79
CA THR A 382 -17.64 20.13 -28.05
C THR A 382 -18.56 20.54 -29.20
N GLN A 383 -19.77 21.01 -28.91
CA GLN A 383 -20.84 21.37 -29.86
C GLN A 383 -21.27 20.18 -30.75
N ASP A 384 -21.14 18.93 -30.26
CA ASP A 384 -21.56 17.73 -30.96
C ASP A 384 -23.02 17.37 -30.62
N MET A 385 -23.95 17.96 -31.41
CA MET A 385 -25.39 17.86 -31.15
C MET A 385 -25.95 16.46 -31.39
N GLU A 386 -25.34 15.67 -32.30
CA GLU A 386 -25.82 14.28 -32.53
C GLU A 386 -25.43 13.38 -31.35
N ARG A 387 -24.20 13.50 -30.87
CA ARG A 387 -23.74 12.74 -29.69
C ARG A 387 -24.51 13.13 -28.44
N THR A 388 -24.75 14.41 -28.22
CA THR A 388 -25.61 14.91 -27.12
C THR A 388 -26.97 14.23 -27.13
N ARG A 389 -27.59 14.10 -28.32
CA ARG A 389 -28.88 13.45 -28.49
C ARG A 389 -28.84 11.97 -28.15
N GLU A 390 -27.79 11.28 -28.61
CA GLU A 390 -27.59 9.87 -28.28
C GLU A 390 -27.44 9.67 -26.78
N ILE A 391 -26.67 10.50 -26.11
CA ILE A 391 -26.46 10.45 -24.65
C ILE A 391 -27.81 10.57 -23.92
N TYR A 392 -28.64 11.55 -24.27
CA TYR A 392 -29.98 11.68 -23.66
C TYR A 392 -30.87 10.46 -23.92
N ARG A 393 -30.85 9.91 -25.13
CA ARG A 393 -31.64 8.73 -25.48
C ARG A 393 -31.21 7.48 -24.69
N GLU A 394 -29.91 7.23 -24.63
CA GLU A 394 -29.38 6.07 -23.89
C GLU A 394 -29.65 6.20 -22.38
N CYS A 395 -29.45 7.39 -21.81
CA CYS A 395 -29.80 7.63 -20.42
C CYS A 395 -31.27 7.36 -20.13
N LEU A 396 -32.19 7.84 -20.99
CA LEU A 396 -33.63 7.61 -20.82
C LEU A 396 -34.04 6.16 -21.00
N LYS A 397 -33.32 5.35 -21.80
CA LYS A 397 -33.56 3.93 -21.92
C LYS A 397 -33.13 3.13 -20.69
N LEU A 398 -32.03 3.53 -20.05
CA LEU A 398 -31.45 2.84 -18.91
C LEU A 398 -32.28 3.00 -17.63
N ILE A 399 -32.98 4.13 -17.46
CA ILE A 399 -33.74 4.43 -16.24
C ILE A 399 -34.95 3.49 -16.12
N PRO A 400 -35.13 2.78 -14.98
CA PRO A 400 -36.30 1.94 -14.73
C PRO A 400 -37.55 2.80 -14.38
N HIS A 401 -38.15 3.45 -15.38
CA HIS A 401 -39.23 4.44 -15.23
C HIS A 401 -40.48 3.91 -14.50
N GLN A 402 -40.68 2.59 -14.50
CA GLN A 402 -41.81 1.97 -13.76
C GLN A 402 -41.66 2.07 -12.25
N LYS A 403 -40.40 2.10 -11.74
CA LYS A 403 -40.12 2.16 -10.30
C LYS A 403 -39.88 3.59 -9.82
N PHE A 404 -39.14 4.36 -10.59
CA PHE A 404 -38.84 5.76 -10.31
C PHE A 404 -38.52 6.53 -11.60
N SER A 405 -38.62 7.84 -11.52
CA SER A 405 -38.28 8.71 -12.65
C SER A 405 -37.55 9.96 -12.18
N PHE A 406 -36.71 10.47 -13.06
CA PHE A 406 -36.03 11.75 -12.90
C PHE A 406 -36.56 12.78 -13.90
N THR A 407 -37.47 13.59 -13.46
CA THR A 407 -38.10 14.66 -14.28
C THR A 407 -37.06 15.57 -14.92
N LYS A 408 -35.91 15.81 -14.25
CA LYS A 408 -34.86 16.73 -14.71
C LYS A 408 -34.26 16.31 -16.05
N ILE A 409 -33.99 15.00 -16.25
CA ILE A 409 -33.37 14.50 -17.48
C ILE A 409 -34.35 14.62 -18.66
N TRP A 410 -35.66 14.31 -18.44
CA TRP A 410 -36.69 14.49 -19.45
C TRP A 410 -36.81 15.96 -19.91
N LEU A 411 -36.80 16.90 -18.93
CA LEU A 411 -36.90 18.31 -19.22
C LEU A 411 -35.66 18.84 -19.93
N LEU A 412 -34.46 18.42 -19.54
CA LEU A 412 -33.22 18.82 -20.20
C LEU A 412 -33.16 18.30 -21.62
N ALA A 413 -33.50 17.02 -21.86
CA ALA A 413 -33.58 16.44 -23.20
C ALA A 413 -34.57 17.20 -24.10
N ALA A 414 -35.78 17.51 -23.58
CA ALA A 414 -36.78 18.26 -24.34
C ALA A 414 -36.31 19.70 -24.62
N GLN A 415 -35.71 20.38 -23.61
CA GLN A 415 -35.15 21.72 -23.78
C GLN A 415 -34.01 21.76 -24.81
N PHE A 416 -33.16 20.72 -24.84
CA PHE A 416 -32.13 20.58 -25.85
C PHE A 416 -32.74 20.54 -27.26
N GLU A 417 -33.73 19.68 -27.50
CA GLU A 417 -34.39 19.62 -28.82
C GLU A 417 -35.14 20.90 -29.17
N ILE A 418 -35.70 21.64 -28.20
CA ILE A 418 -36.27 23.00 -28.41
C ILE A 418 -35.21 24.01 -28.85
N ARG A 419 -34.02 24.00 -28.19
CA ARG A 419 -32.89 24.86 -28.58
C ARG A 419 -32.41 24.54 -30.00
N GLN A 420 -32.47 23.27 -30.40
CA GLN A 420 -32.14 22.83 -31.74
C GLN A 420 -33.27 23.05 -32.78
N LEU A 421 -34.37 23.71 -32.38
CA LEU A 421 -35.56 23.98 -33.21
C LEU A 421 -36.25 22.70 -33.73
N ARG A 422 -35.98 21.54 -33.11
CA ARG A 422 -36.61 20.26 -33.46
C ARG A 422 -37.87 20.01 -32.61
N LEU A 423 -38.90 20.82 -32.83
CA LEU A 423 -40.13 20.80 -32.05
C LEU A 423 -40.88 19.49 -32.08
N ARG A 424 -40.74 18.74 -33.19
CA ARG A 424 -41.36 17.40 -33.28
C ARG A 424 -40.76 16.43 -32.28
N GLU A 425 -39.45 16.38 -32.19
CA GLU A 425 -38.72 15.52 -31.28
C GLU A 425 -38.97 15.90 -29.80
N ALA A 426 -38.97 17.20 -29.52
CA ALA A 426 -39.31 17.74 -28.20
C ALA A 426 -40.72 17.27 -27.75
N ARG A 427 -41.69 17.31 -28.66
CA ARG A 427 -43.06 16.86 -28.41
C ARG A 427 -43.13 15.35 -28.14
N LEU A 428 -42.37 14.53 -28.91
CA LEU A 428 -42.27 13.10 -28.67
C LEU A 428 -41.70 12.82 -27.28
N LEU A 429 -40.60 13.44 -26.92
CA LEU A 429 -39.97 13.28 -25.61
C LEU A 429 -40.88 13.66 -24.44
N LEU A 430 -41.56 14.84 -24.54
CA LEU A 430 -42.50 15.27 -23.49
C LEU A 430 -43.75 14.37 -23.43
N GLY A 431 -44.23 13.86 -24.59
CA GLY A 431 -45.32 12.90 -24.65
C GLY A 431 -44.96 11.57 -24.03
N GLU A 432 -43.79 11.04 -24.33
CA GLU A 432 -43.26 9.82 -23.67
C GLU A 432 -43.07 10.01 -22.18
N ALA A 433 -42.57 11.18 -21.76
CA ALA A 433 -42.40 11.51 -20.35
C ALA A 433 -43.71 11.50 -19.57
N ILE A 434 -44.82 12.03 -20.18
CA ILE A 434 -46.15 11.98 -19.62
C ILE A 434 -46.66 10.53 -19.55
N GLY A 435 -46.41 9.71 -20.60
CA GLY A 435 -46.85 8.35 -20.63
C GLY A 435 -46.15 7.42 -19.64
N ARG A 436 -44.82 7.61 -19.44
CA ARG A 436 -44.00 6.74 -18.60
C ARG A 436 -43.88 7.23 -17.15
N ALA A 437 -43.88 8.52 -16.92
CA ALA A 437 -43.55 9.13 -15.63
C ALA A 437 -44.20 10.52 -15.47
N PRO A 438 -45.52 10.58 -15.42
CA PRO A 438 -46.25 11.84 -15.34
C PRO A 438 -45.85 12.63 -14.05
N LYS A 439 -45.56 13.91 -14.23
CA LYS A 439 -45.23 14.86 -13.14
C LYS A 439 -45.68 16.25 -13.53
N ASP A 440 -46.11 17.02 -12.54
CA ASP A 440 -46.52 18.42 -12.70
C ASP A 440 -45.56 19.25 -13.54
N LYS A 441 -44.27 19.15 -13.27
CA LYS A 441 -43.24 19.94 -13.97
C LYS A 441 -43.16 19.62 -15.45
N ILE A 442 -43.46 18.38 -15.87
CA ILE A 442 -43.44 17.97 -17.28
C ILE A 442 -44.64 18.57 -17.99
N PHE A 443 -45.84 18.46 -17.42
CA PHE A 443 -47.04 19.05 -17.98
C PHE A 443 -46.92 20.59 -18.10
N LYS A 444 -46.49 21.25 -17.05
CA LYS A 444 -46.25 22.71 -17.04
C LYS A 444 -45.29 23.14 -18.14
N LYS A 445 -44.16 22.42 -18.31
CA LYS A 445 -43.18 22.78 -19.34
C LYS A 445 -43.67 22.51 -20.77
N TYR A 446 -44.43 21.41 -20.94
CA TYR A 446 -45.03 21.11 -22.24
C TYR A 446 -46.10 22.15 -22.64
N ILE A 447 -46.98 22.50 -21.73
CA ILE A 447 -48.00 23.53 -21.92
C ILE A 447 -47.33 24.91 -22.21
N GLU A 448 -46.30 25.26 -21.44
CA GLU A 448 -45.53 26.51 -21.68
C GLU A 448 -44.95 26.57 -23.10
N MET A 449 -44.35 25.47 -23.56
CA MET A 449 -43.82 25.38 -24.92
C MET A 449 -44.91 25.55 -25.97
N GLU A 450 -46.04 24.86 -25.84
CA GLU A 450 -47.13 24.98 -26.85
C GLU A 450 -47.84 26.32 -26.79
N LEU A 451 -47.92 26.96 -25.62
CA LEU A 451 -48.39 28.37 -25.50
C LEU A 451 -47.49 29.33 -26.22
N GLN A 452 -46.17 29.21 -26.08
CA GLN A 452 -45.20 30.05 -26.81
C GLN A 452 -45.29 29.86 -28.34
N LEU A 453 -45.70 28.69 -28.77
CA LEU A 453 -45.91 28.34 -30.19
C LEU A 453 -47.33 28.73 -30.71
N GLY A 454 -48.19 29.22 -29.83
CA GLY A 454 -49.57 29.61 -30.18
C GLY A 454 -50.50 28.43 -30.44
N ASN A 455 -50.14 27.18 -30.04
CA ASN A 455 -50.94 25.97 -30.31
C ASN A 455 -52.02 25.74 -29.23
N ILE A 456 -53.02 26.56 -29.17
CA ILE A 456 -54.05 26.59 -28.12
C ILE A 456 -54.79 25.24 -27.99
N ASP A 457 -55.16 24.59 -29.10
CA ASP A 457 -55.86 23.33 -29.07
C ASP A 457 -55.01 22.20 -28.46
N ARG A 458 -53.72 22.25 -28.61
CA ARG A 458 -52.84 21.29 -27.91
C ARG A 458 -52.72 21.59 -26.42
N CYS A 459 -52.68 22.87 -26.07
CA CYS A 459 -52.67 23.28 -24.66
C CYS A 459 -53.92 22.79 -23.93
N ARG A 460 -55.07 22.89 -24.56
CA ARG A 460 -56.37 22.40 -24.05
C ARG A 460 -56.30 20.88 -23.77
N LYS A 461 -55.88 20.09 -24.77
CA LYS A 461 -55.67 18.63 -24.61
C LYS A 461 -54.64 18.27 -23.56
N LEU A 462 -53.62 19.08 -23.40
CA LEU A 462 -52.62 18.86 -22.34
C LEU A 462 -53.17 19.15 -20.96
N TYR A 463 -53.99 20.23 -20.79
CA TYR A 463 -54.66 20.52 -19.54
C TYR A 463 -55.69 19.42 -19.20
N GLU A 464 -56.46 18.94 -20.17
CA GLU A 464 -57.36 17.83 -19.95
C GLU A 464 -56.64 16.58 -19.42
N LYS A 465 -55.57 16.16 -20.07
CA LYS A 465 -54.72 15.03 -19.61
C LYS A 465 -54.06 15.31 -18.25
N TYR A 466 -53.66 16.54 -17.99
CA TYR A 466 -53.06 16.93 -16.72
C TYR A 466 -54.08 16.79 -15.59
N LEU A 467 -55.30 17.23 -15.78
CA LEU A 467 -56.40 17.14 -14.82
C LEU A 467 -56.97 15.71 -14.69
N GLU A 468 -56.88 14.89 -15.74
CA GLU A 468 -57.15 13.45 -15.62
C GLU A 468 -56.14 12.76 -14.70
N TRP A 469 -54.86 13.10 -14.81
CA TRP A 469 -53.78 12.52 -14.00
C TRP A 469 -53.78 13.06 -12.57
N SER A 470 -54.04 14.32 -12.37
CA SER A 470 -54.05 14.98 -11.01
C SER A 470 -55.28 15.90 -10.85
N PRO A 471 -56.47 15.31 -10.59
CA PRO A 471 -57.73 16.06 -10.46
C PRO A 471 -57.75 17.05 -9.31
N GLU A 472 -56.96 16.79 -8.24
CA GLU A 472 -56.84 17.60 -7.03
C GLU A 472 -55.96 18.85 -7.18
N ASN A 473 -55.30 19.00 -8.32
CA ASN A 473 -54.35 20.09 -8.53
C ASN A 473 -55.04 21.42 -8.83
N CYS A 474 -55.44 22.17 -7.82
CA CYS A 474 -56.10 23.48 -7.96
C CYS A 474 -55.33 24.48 -8.81
N ASN A 475 -54.00 24.43 -8.81
CA ASN A 475 -53.16 25.30 -9.63
C ASN A 475 -53.30 25.00 -11.13
N ALA A 476 -53.48 23.72 -11.50
CA ALA A 476 -53.71 23.33 -12.87
C ALA A 476 -55.08 23.81 -13.36
N TRP A 477 -56.14 23.65 -12.53
CA TRP A 477 -57.45 24.19 -12.80
C TRP A 477 -57.43 25.71 -12.99
N SER A 478 -56.84 26.45 -12.04
CA SER A 478 -56.72 27.91 -12.15
C SER A 478 -56.06 28.40 -13.41
N LYS A 479 -54.93 27.76 -13.78
CA LYS A 479 -54.19 28.13 -15.00
C LYS A 479 -54.92 27.75 -16.28
N PHE A 480 -55.73 26.70 -16.26
CA PHE A 480 -56.57 26.38 -17.39
C PHE A 480 -57.70 27.41 -17.58
N ILE A 481 -58.32 27.83 -16.48
CA ILE A 481 -59.36 28.88 -16.48
C ILE A 481 -58.76 30.23 -16.91
N GLU A 482 -57.55 30.55 -16.45
CA GLU A 482 -56.83 31.78 -16.86
C GLU A 482 -56.57 31.78 -18.40
N LEU A 483 -56.16 30.64 -18.94
CA LEU A 483 -55.96 30.48 -20.36
C LEU A 483 -57.25 30.73 -21.16
N GLU A 484 -58.34 30.11 -20.87
CA GLU A 484 -59.61 30.27 -21.57
C GLU A 484 -60.16 31.71 -21.40
N SER A 485 -60.00 32.27 -20.21
CA SER A 485 -60.37 33.68 -19.94
C SER A 485 -59.56 34.63 -20.77
N SER A 486 -58.24 34.40 -20.94
CA SER A 486 -57.37 35.21 -21.76
C SER A 486 -57.72 35.17 -23.27
N LEU A 487 -58.32 34.08 -23.67
CA LEU A 487 -58.84 33.88 -25.06
C LEU A 487 -60.25 34.40 -25.26
N HIS A 488 -60.84 35.04 -24.25
CA HIS A 488 -62.24 35.49 -24.24
C HIS A 488 -63.30 34.40 -24.42
N GLU A 489 -62.96 33.11 -24.18
CA GLU A 489 -63.85 31.95 -24.26
C GLU A 489 -64.57 31.76 -22.90
N THR A 490 -65.43 32.75 -22.55
CA THR A 490 -66.08 32.79 -21.24
C THR A 490 -66.97 31.60 -20.91
N ASP A 491 -67.62 31.05 -21.92
CA ASP A 491 -68.48 29.87 -21.74
C ASP A 491 -67.70 28.61 -21.41
N ARG A 492 -66.55 28.44 -22.03
CA ARG A 492 -65.63 27.31 -21.69
C ARG A 492 -65.02 27.53 -20.30
N ALA A 493 -64.61 28.74 -19.97
CA ALA A 493 -64.09 29.06 -18.65
C ALA A 493 -65.11 28.71 -17.57
N ARG A 494 -66.41 29.04 -17.75
CA ARG A 494 -67.47 28.70 -16.83
C ARG A 494 -67.66 27.18 -16.68
N ALA A 495 -67.69 26.44 -17.83
CA ALA A 495 -67.79 24.99 -17.82
C ALA A 495 -66.62 24.31 -17.07
N ILE A 496 -65.39 24.82 -17.22
CA ILE A 496 -64.22 24.31 -16.51
C ILE A 496 -64.33 24.62 -14.99
N ILE A 497 -64.86 25.77 -14.57
CA ILE A 497 -65.09 26.10 -13.18
C ILE A 497 -66.14 25.16 -12.58
N GLU A 498 -67.24 24.89 -13.27
CA GLU A 498 -68.24 23.95 -12.83
C GLU A 498 -67.69 22.53 -12.67
N LEU A 499 -66.87 22.06 -13.62
CA LEU A 499 -66.16 20.78 -13.51
C LEU A 499 -65.20 20.75 -12.33
N ALA A 500 -64.44 21.83 -12.07
CA ALA A 500 -63.53 21.93 -10.94
C ALA A 500 -64.27 21.85 -9.59
N VAL A 501 -65.38 22.58 -9.47
CA VAL A 501 -66.23 22.60 -8.23
C VAL A 501 -66.85 21.23 -7.99
N ASN A 502 -67.43 20.60 -9.06
CA ASN A 502 -68.02 19.27 -8.95
C ASN A 502 -66.97 18.18 -8.57
N ARG A 503 -65.75 18.31 -9.03
CA ARG A 503 -64.63 17.41 -8.67
C ARG A 503 -64.17 17.65 -7.23
N ALA A 504 -64.04 18.89 -6.80
CA ALA A 504 -63.68 19.20 -5.41
C ALA A 504 -64.73 18.65 -4.44
N ALA A 505 -66.05 18.87 -4.73
CA ALA A 505 -67.14 18.28 -3.95
C ALA A 505 -67.13 16.76 -3.90
N SER A 506 -66.76 16.08 -4.99
CA SER A 506 -66.64 14.62 -5.00
C SER A 506 -65.44 14.08 -4.24
N LEU A 507 -64.36 14.85 -4.08
CA LEU A 507 -63.16 14.50 -3.29
C LEU A 507 -63.41 14.67 -1.78
N ASP A 508 -64.15 15.73 -1.37
CA ASP A 508 -64.55 15.92 0.03
C ASP A 508 -65.57 14.86 0.52
N TYR A 509 -66.33 14.21 -0.38
CA TYR A 509 -67.19 13.07 -0.03
C TYR A 509 -66.46 11.73 0.05
N ALA A 510 -65.25 11.64 -0.47
CA ALA A 510 -64.46 10.40 -0.49
C ALA A 510 -63.36 10.33 0.57
N ALA A 511 -63.10 11.41 1.31
CA ALA A 511 -62.18 11.52 2.42
C ALA A 511 -62.92 11.37 3.77
#